data_5d989f03c140834049432f573e2f943f
#
_entry.id   5d989f03c140834049432f573e2f943f
#
_cell.length_a   1.000
_cell.length_b   1.000
_cell.length_c   1.000
_cell.angle_alpha   90.00
_cell.angle_beta   90.00
_cell.angle_gamma   90.00
#
_symmetry.space_group_name_H-M   'P 1'
#
loop_
_entity.id
_entity.type
_entity.pdbx_description
1 polymer ?
#
loop_
_entity_poly.entity_id
_entity_poly.type
_entity_poly.pdbx_seq_one_letter_code
_entity_poly.pdbx_strand_id
1 'polypeptide(L)'
;MRGQRTPKKLDADGLWGYSLKLLGGRALSTGEVRQKLARRAEKDTDVEAVIAKLRDYGYLNDNKFAESYASWRKENEGFGKMRVLRDLRQRRVAPTLADEAVERAFKDTDETEQVQAFLARKFRNVDLGELLQEDKKLQSAYRKLRYAGFSSGASIRVLKGYAEKADQLEDEPAADE
;
A
#
# COMPACT_ATOMS: atom_id res chain seq x y z
N MET A 1 -27.01 -7.50 25.34
CA MET A 1 -25.84 -8.24 24.79
C MET A 1 -26.22 -8.76 23.41
N ARG A 2 -25.68 -8.19 22.33
CA ARG A 2 -25.84 -8.74 20.97
C ARG A 2 -24.88 -9.92 20.83
N GLY A 3 -25.43 -11.16 20.87
CA GLY A 3 -24.63 -12.36 20.64
C GLY A 3 -23.95 -12.28 19.29
N GLN A 4 -22.61 -12.39 19.29
CA GLN A 4 -21.82 -12.52 18.07
C GLN A 4 -22.24 -13.83 17.39
N ARG A 5 -23.08 -13.73 16.34
CA ARG A 5 -23.37 -14.88 15.48
C ARG A 5 -22.07 -15.27 14.79
N THR A 6 -21.48 -16.37 15.20
CA THR A 6 -20.38 -16.99 14.46
C THR A 6 -20.85 -17.26 13.02
N PRO A 7 -20.12 -16.78 12.00
CA PRO A 7 -20.55 -16.98 10.62
C PRO A 7 -20.64 -18.48 10.31
N LYS A 8 -21.69 -18.88 9.60
CA LYS A 8 -21.90 -20.27 9.16
C LYS A 8 -20.67 -20.74 8.36
N LYS A 9 -20.15 -21.90 8.71
CA LYS A 9 -19.07 -22.56 7.96
C LYS A 9 -19.59 -23.00 6.59
N LEU A 10 -18.70 -23.07 5.61
CA LEU A 10 -18.98 -23.35 4.20
C LEU A 10 -18.15 -24.54 3.72
N ASP A 11 -18.76 -25.41 2.95
CA ASP A 11 -18.10 -26.43 2.14
C ASP A 11 -17.43 -25.81 0.89
N ALA A 12 -16.83 -26.65 0.04
CA ALA A 12 -16.12 -26.21 -1.16
C ALA A 12 -17.00 -25.36 -2.11
N ASP A 13 -18.25 -25.73 -2.33
CA ASP A 13 -19.17 -25.02 -3.22
C ASP A 13 -19.60 -23.67 -2.61
N GLY A 14 -19.89 -23.66 -1.33
CA GLY A 14 -20.16 -22.43 -0.58
C GLY A 14 -18.97 -21.46 -0.58
N LEU A 15 -17.75 -21.97 -0.43
CA LEU A 15 -16.51 -21.18 -0.51
C LEU A 15 -16.29 -20.63 -1.92
N TRP A 16 -16.57 -21.41 -2.97
CA TRP A 16 -16.51 -20.95 -4.35
C TRP A 16 -17.45 -19.76 -4.58
N GLY A 17 -18.73 -19.90 -4.26
CA GLY A 17 -19.72 -18.81 -4.39
C GLY A 17 -19.33 -17.58 -3.57
N TYR A 18 -18.81 -17.77 -2.34
CA TYR A 18 -18.33 -16.69 -1.50
C TYR A 18 -17.12 -15.97 -2.11
N SER A 19 -16.17 -16.71 -2.68
CA SER A 19 -14.98 -16.12 -3.32
C SER A 19 -15.34 -15.26 -4.53
N LEU A 20 -16.25 -15.70 -5.38
CA LEU A 20 -16.73 -14.90 -6.52
C LEU A 20 -17.40 -13.60 -6.06
N LYS A 21 -18.20 -13.66 -4.99
CA LYS A 21 -18.80 -12.46 -4.39
C LYS A 21 -17.76 -11.49 -3.85
N LEU A 22 -16.68 -11.99 -3.23
CA LEU A 22 -15.57 -11.14 -2.75
C LEU A 22 -14.86 -10.43 -3.89
N LEU A 23 -14.53 -11.17 -4.97
CA LEU A 23 -13.81 -10.65 -6.13
C LEU A 23 -14.66 -9.71 -6.99
N GLY A 24 -15.98 -9.88 -7.00
CA GLY A 24 -16.90 -8.94 -7.64
C GLY A 24 -16.97 -7.57 -6.94
N GLY A 25 -16.57 -7.47 -5.68
CA GLY A 25 -16.56 -6.21 -4.94
C GLY A 25 -15.30 -5.37 -5.15
N ARG A 26 -14.13 -6.02 -5.21
CA ARG A 26 -12.83 -5.37 -5.45
C ARG A 26 -11.75 -6.39 -5.79
N ALA A 27 -10.67 -5.92 -6.41
CA ALA A 27 -9.47 -6.74 -6.60
C ALA A 27 -8.87 -7.14 -5.23
N LEU A 28 -8.52 -8.41 -5.10
CA LEU A 28 -7.91 -9.01 -3.93
C LEU A 28 -6.70 -9.84 -4.34
N SER A 29 -5.66 -9.84 -3.49
CA SER A 29 -4.56 -10.79 -3.64
C SER A 29 -5.01 -12.22 -3.28
N THR A 30 -4.26 -13.21 -3.74
CA THR A 30 -4.47 -14.63 -3.35
C THR A 30 -4.41 -14.77 -1.83
N GLY A 31 -3.47 -14.09 -1.16
CA GLY A 31 -3.33 -14.14 0.29
C GLY A 31 -4.52 -13.53 1.03
N GLU A 32 -5.11 -12.44 0.52
CA GLU A 32 -6.34 -11.86 1.10
C GLU A 32 -7.54 -12.81 0.93
N VAL A 33 -7.70 -13.43 -0.25
CA VAL A 33 -8.77 -14.39 -0.51
C VAL A 33 -8.61 -15.60 0.39
N ARG A 34 -7.41 -16.22 0.43
CA ARG A 34 -7.11 -17.36 1.30
C ARG A 34 -7.48 -17.07 2.76
N GLN A 35 -7.07 -15.95 3.30
CA GLN A 35 -7.42 -15.56 4.68
C GLN A 35 -8.93 -15.46 4.91
N LYS A 36 -9.66 -14.90 3.95
CA LYS A 36 -11.12 -14.75 4.06
C LYS A 36 -11.84 -16.10 3.97
N LEU A 37 -11.37 -16.98 3.07
CA LEU A 37 -11.93 -18.34 2.92
C LEU A 37 -11.65 -19.18 4.16
N ALA A 38 -10.43 -19.17 4.70
CA ALA A 38 -10.05 -19.95 5.89
C ALA A 38 -10.94 -19.62 7.12
N ARG A 39 -11.37 -18.38 7.26
CA ARG A 39 -12.31 -17.99 8.34
C ARG A 39 -13.70 -18.62 8.20
N ARG A 40 -14.08 -19.03 6.99
CA ARG A 40 -15.41 -19.54 6.65
C ARG A 40 -15.43 -21.02 6.29
N ALA A 41 -14.28 -21.62 6.04
CA ALA A 41 -14.15 -23.02 5.61
C ALA A 41 -14.54 -24.00 6.72
N GLU A 42 -15.21 -25.08 6.34
CA GLU A 42 -15.39 -26.27 7.19
C GLU A 42 -14.10 -27.09 7.25
N LYS A 43 -13.38 -27.16 6.11
CA LYS A 43 -12.10 -27.88 5.96
C LYS A 43 -11.08 -26.99 5.28
N ASP A 44 -9.84 -26.98 5.80
CA ASP A 44 -8.75 -26.20 5.21
C ASP A 44 -8.37 -26.68 3.80
N THR A 45 -8.53 -27.97 3.50
CA THR A 45 -8.31 -28.55 2.17
C THR A 45 -9.19 -27.92 1.09
N ASP A 46 -10.41 -27.52 1.42
CA ASP A 46 -11.34 -26.91 0.49
C ASP A 46 -10.87 -25.48 0.10
N VAL A 47 -10.17 -24.79 1.00
CA VAL A 47 -9.61 -23.46 0.72
C VAL A 47 -8.59 -23.52 -0.42
N GLU A 48 -7.62 -24.46 -0.33
CA GLU A 48 -6.58 -24.57 -1.36
C GLU A 48 -7.15 -25.07 -2.71
N ALA A 49 -8.13 -25.96 -2.68
CA ALA A 49 -8.83 -26.40 -3.89
C ALA A 49 -9.56 -25.22 -4.58
N VAL A 50 -10.24 -24.37 -3.81
CA VAL A 50 -10.90 -23.17 -4.35
C VAL A 50 -9.89 -22.16 -4.86
N ILE A 51 -8.78 -21.92 -4.15
CA ILE A 51 -7.70 -21.02 -4.61
C ILE A 51 -7.10 -21.50 -5.93
N ALA A 52 -6.81 -22.80 -6.05
CA ALA A 52 -6.30 -23.37 -7.30
C ALA A 52 -7.29 -23.13 -8.44
N LYS A 53 -8.55 -23.46 -8.25
CA LYS A 53 -9.62 -23.24 -9.23
C LYS A 53 -9.76 -21.77 -9.64
N LEU A 54 -9.67 -20.81 -8.68
CA LEU A 54 -9.72 -19.38 -8.99
C LEU A 54 -8.53 -18.91 -9.85
N ARG A 55 -7.34 -19.49 -9.64
CA ARG A 55 -6.16 -19.24 -10.49
C ARG A 55 -6.34 -19.80 -11.89
N ASP A 56 -6.80 -21.05 -12.00
CA ASP A 56 -7.03 -21.71 -13.28
C ASP A 56 -8.04 -20.96 -14.16
N TYR A 57 -9.08 -20.40 -13.55
CA TYR A 57 -10.04 -19.53 -14.22
C TYR A 57 -9.57 -18.07 -14.41
N GLY A 58 -8.36 -17.71 -13.97
CA GLY A 58 -7.81 -16.37 -14.12
C GLY A 58 -8.42 -15.31 -13.19
N TYR A 59 -9.22 -15.69 -12.20
CA TYR A 59 -9.78 -14.76 -11.21
C TYR A 59 -8.74 -14.26 -10.20
N LEU A 60 -7.65 -15.02 -10.00
CA LEU A 60 -6.53 -14.64 -9.14
C LEU A 60 -5.23 -14.64 -9.93
N ASN A 61 -4.54 -13.51 -9.90
CA ASN A 61 -3.20 -13.33 -10.48
C ASN A 61 -2.44 -12.28 -9.67
N ASP A 62 -1.58 -12.72 -8.75
CA ASP A 62 -0.87 -11.82 -7.85
C ASP A 62 0.16 -10.94 -8.56
N ASN A 63 0.75 -11.37 -9.69
CA ASN A 63 1.63 -10.52 -10.50
C ASN A 63 0.86 -9.31 -11.05
N LYS A 64 -0.24 -9.58 -11.75
CA LYS A 64 -1.10 -8.54 -12.32
C LYS A 64 -1.69 -7.63 -11.24
N PHE A 65 -2.08 -8.21 -10.11
CA PHE A 65 -2.59 -7.47 -8.96
C PHE A 65 -1.52 -6.50 -8.42
N ALA A 66 -0.29 -6.99 -8.17
CA ALA A 66 0.78 -6.20 -7.61
C ALA A 66 1.22 -5.06 -8.55
N GLU A 67 1.36 -5.34 -9.85
CA GLU A 67 1.70 -4.35 -10.87
C GLU A 67 0.66 -3.24 -10.96
N SER A 68 -0.61 -3.62 -11.12
CA SER A 68 -1.71 -2.65 -11.22
C SER A 68 -1.84 -1.82 -9.95
N TYR A 69 -1.66 -2.46 -8.79
CA TYR A 69 -1.71 -1.78 -7.49
C TYR A 69 -0.57 -0.78 -7.34
N ALA A 70 0.67 -1.19 -7.65
CA ALA A 70 1.84 -0.32 -7.52
C ALA A 70 1.74 0.91 -8.43
N SER A 71 1.37 0.73 -9.70
CA SER A 71 1.18 1.82 -10.64
C SER A 71 0.07 2.77 -10.19
N TRP A 72 -1.07 2.23 -9.77
CA TRP A 72 -2.19 3.05 -9.32
C TRP A 72 -1.86 3.89 -8.09
N ARG A 73 -1.18 3.31 -7.09
CA ARG A 73 -0.77 4.02 -5.86
C ARG A 73 0.24 5.11 -6.13
N LYS A 74 1.18 4.87 -7.05
CA LYS A 74 2.15 5.87 -7.51
C LYS A 74 1.45 7.03 -8.23
N GLU A 75 0.61 6.72 -9.22
CA GLU A 75 0.03 7.71 -10.13
C GLU A 75 -1.09 8.52 -9.49
N ASN A 76 -2.03 7.84 -8.81
CA ASN A 76 -3.23 8.48 -8.29
C ASN A 76 -3.06 8.99 -6.87
N GLU A 77 -2.34 8.27 -6.01
CA GLU A 77 -2.09 8.66 -4.62
C GLU A 77 -0.77 9.43 -4.46
N GLY A 78 0.17 9.28 -5.41
CA GLY A 78 1.50 9.87 -5.38
C GLY A 78 2.34 9.37 -4.22
N PHE A 79 2.12 8.13 -3.78
CA PHE A 79 2.92 7.54 -2.71
C PHE A 79 4.31 7.14 -3.20
N GLY A 80 5.28 7.23 -2.30
CA GLY A 80 6.64 6.76 -2.53
C GLY A 80 6.75 5.23 -2.43
N LYS A 81 7.89 4.74 -2.90
CA LYS A 81 8.23 3.33 -3.05
C LYS A 81 7.99 2.50 -1.80
N MET A 82 8.46 2.99 -0.63
CA MET A 82 8.38 2.25 0.63
C MET A 82 6.95 2.08 1.13
N ARG A 83 6.08 3.04 0.89
CA ARG A 83 4.66 2.94 1.25
C ARG A 83 3.94 1.92 0.39
N VAL A 84 4.18 1.94 -0.92
CA VAL A 84 3.55 1.00 -1.85
C VAL A 84 3.99 -0.44 -1.55
N LEU A 85 5.26 -0.63 -1.24
CA LEU A 85 5.79 -1.93 -0.83
C LEU A 85 5.14 -2.45 0.44
N ARG A 86 5.05 -1.60 1.47
CA ARG A 86 4.36 -1.94 2.73
C ARG A 86 2.89 -2.29 2.51
N ASP A 87 2.19 -1.52 1.70
CA ASP A 87 0.79 -1.76 1.39
C ASP A 87 0.57 -3.10 0.68
N LEU A 88 1.44 -3.49 -0.28
CA LEU A 88 1.38 -4.79 -0.94
C LEU A 88 1.62 -5.96 0.03
N ARG A 89 2.59 -5.80 0.94
CA ARG A 89 2.85 -6.78 2.00
C ARG A 89 1.66 -6.93 2.96
N GLN A 90 1.03 -5.83 3.35
CA GLN A 90 -0.19 -5.85 4.17
C GLN A 90 -1.35 -6.54 3.44
N ARG A 91 -1.39 -6.43 2.11
CA ARG A 91 -2.33 -7.16 1.26
C ARG A 91 -1.92 -8.61 0.99
N ARG A 92 -0.91 -9.13 1.69
CA ARG A 92 -0.46 -10.53 1.64
C ARG A 92 0.02 -10.97 0.25
N VAL A 93 0.55 -10.06 -0.53
CA VAL A 93 1.33 -10.37 -1.74
C VAL A 93 2.67 -10.96 -1.29
N ALA A 94 3.15 -11.98 -2.00
CA ALA A 94 4.46 -12.58 -1.71
C ALA A 94 5.57 -11.51 -1.78
N PRO A 95 6.53 -11.49 -0.83
CA PRO A 95 7.55 -10.45 -0.78
C PRO A 95 8.29 -10.23 -2.09
N THR A 96 8.73 -11.29 -2.76
CA THR A 96 9.42 -11.22 -4.05
C THR A 96 8.57 -10.55 -5.13
N LEU A 97 7.30 -10.89 -5.25
CA LEU A 97 6.38 -10.27 -6.21
C LEU A 97 6.10 -8.81 -5.88
N ALA A 98 5.99 -8.47 -4.59
CA ALA A 98 5.80 -7.09 -4.17
C ALA A 98 7.04 -6.24 -4.51
N ASP A 99 8.24 -6.74 -4.22
CA ASP A 99 9.50 -6.07 -4.52
C ASP A 99 9.65 -5.85 -6.04
N GLU A 100 9.45 -6.89 -6.85
CA GLU A 100 9.54 -6.80 -8.32
C GLU A 100 8.51 -5.82 -8.92
N ALA A 101 7.28 -5.85 -8.45
CA ALA A 101 6.23 -4.95 -8.94
C ALA A 101 6.55 -3.49 -8.62
N VAL A 102 7.04 -3.22 -7.40
CA VAL A 102 7.44 -1.88 -6.97
C VAL A 102 8.67 -1.41 -7.73
N GLU A 103 9.71 -2.26 -7.88
CA GLU A 103 10.89 -1.91 -8.69
C GLU A 103 10.50 -1.53 -10.11
N ARG A 104 9.64 -2.31 -10.77
CA ARG A 104 9.17 -1.99 -12.13
C ARG A 104 8.38 -0.69 -12.19
N ALA A 105 7.47 -0.46 -11.25
CA ALA A 105 6.64 0.74 -11.25
C ALA A 105 7.46 2.03 -11.01
N PHE A 106 8.57 1.95 -10.28
CA PHE A 106 9.39 3.12 -9.90
C PHE A 106 10.72 3.22 -10.66
N LYS A 107 11.00 2.31 -11.60
CA LYS A 107 12.29 2.19 -12.30
C LYS A 107 12.83 3.50 -12.87
N ASP A 108 11.98 4.25 -13.56
CA ASP A 108 12.37 5.48 -14.25
C ASP A 108 11.79 6.73 -13.54
N THR A 109 11.77 6.71 -12.21
CA THR A 109 11.13 7.77 -11.44
C THR A 109 12.17 8.52 -10.62
N ASP A 110 12.23 9.85 -10.77
CA ASP A 110 12.97 10.70 -9.85
C ASP A 110 12.16 10.91 -8.57
N GLU A 111 12.68 10.38 -7.46
CA GLU A 111 12.02 10.48 -6.16
C GLU A 111 11.91 11.95 -5.70
N THR A 112 12.87 12.81 -6.08
CA THR A 112 12.87 14.23 -5.73
C THR A 112 11.68 14.94 -6.38
N GLU A 113 11.44 14.67 -7.67
CA GLU A 113 10.28 15.19 -8.39
C GLU A 113 8.96 14.68 -7.79
N GLN A 114 8.92 13.41 -7.40
CA GLN A 114 7.75 12.86 -6.73
C GLN A 114 7.46 13.54 -5.38
N VAL A 115 8.48 13.81 -4.58
CA VAL A 115 8.34 14.53 -3.31
C VAL A 115 7.79 15.93 -3.55
N GLN A 116 8.31 16.66 -4.56
CA GLN A 116 7.80 17.99 -4.92
C GLN A 116 6.33 17.94 -5.34
N ALA A 117 5.96 17.00 -6.22
CA ALA A 117 4.59 16.81 -6.65
C ALA A 117 3.65 16.45 -5.49
N PHE A 118 4.11 15.60 -4.56
CA PHE A 118 3.36 15.25 -3.35
C PHE A 118 3.11 16.46 -2.46
N LEU A 119 4.14 17.28 -2.20
CA LEU A 119 4.01 18.51 -1.41
C LEU A 119 3.06 19.50 -2.07
N ALA A 120 3.22 19.76 -3.38
CA ALA A 120 2.34 20.66 -4.12
C ALA A 120 0.86 20.23 -4.05
N ARG A 121 0.60 18.92 -4.13
CA ARG A 121 -0.76 18.38 -4.00
C ARG A 121 -1.29 18.48 -2.57
N LYS A 122 -0.45 18.18 -1.57
CA LYS A 122 -0.84 18.12 -0.15
C LYS A 122 -1.05 19.48 0.47
N PHE A 123 -0.28 20.48 0.02
CA PHE A 123 -0.30 21.84 0.51
C PHE A 123 -0.80 22.82 -0.56
N ARG A 124 -1.85 22.41 -1.30
CA ARG A 124 -2.46 23.25 -2.33
C ARG A 124 -2.91 24.59 -1.72
N ASN A 125 -2.60 25.68 -2.41
CA ASN A 125 -2.93 27.07 -2.00
C ASN A 125 -2.22 27.56 -0.72
N VAL A 126 -1.07 26.97 -0.38
CA VAL A 126 -0.24 27.39 0.76
C VAL A 126 1.14 27.76 0.23
N ASP A 127 1.69 28.88 0.66
CA ASP A 127 3.10 29.20 0.41
C ASP A 127 3.98 28.31 1.30
N LEU A 128 4.65 27.34 0.67
CA LEU A 128 5.53 26.40 1.37
C LEU A 128 6.79 27.08 1.90
N GLY A 129 7.27 28.13 1.21
CA GLY A 129 8.43 28.90 1.65
C GLY A 129 8.18 29.62 2.97
N GLU A 130 6.99 30.17 3.15
CA GLU A 130 6.58 30.80 4.40
C GLU A 130 6.21 29.74 5.48
N LEU A 131 5.38 28.77 5.12
CA LEU A 131 4.91 27.74 6.06
C LEU A 131 6.03 26.94 6.72
N LEU A 132 7.04 26.56 5.96
CA LEU A 132 8.11 25.68 6.42
C LEU A 132 9.23 26.40 7.18
N GLN A 133 9.16 27.71 7.36
CA GLN A 133 10.05 28.43 8.29
C GLN A 133 9.72 28.11 9.76
N GLU A 134 8.50 27.67 10.04
CA GLU A 134 8.09 27.21 11.37
C GLU A 134 8.58 25.77 11.59
N ASP A 135 9.46 25.53 12.60
CA ASP A 135 10.07 24.24 12.88
C ASP A 135 9.04 23.09 13.03
N LYS A 136 7.92 23.36 13.72
CA LYS A 136 6.84 22.35 13.89
C LYS A 136 6.19 21.96 12.57
N LYS A 137 6.03 22.90 11.65
CA LYS A 137 5.44 22.64 10.32
C LYS A 137 6.42 21.90 9.43
N LEU A 138 7.70 22.25 9.49
CA LEU A 138 8.77 21.57 8.79
C LEU A 138 8.87 20.09 9.22
N GLN A 139 8.91 19.83 10.53
CA GLN A 139 8.91 18.46 11.06
C GLN A 139 7.63 17.69 10.68
N SER A 140 6.46 18.35 10.71
CA SER A 140 5.20 17.73 10.28
C SER A 140 5.22 17.37 8.79
N ALA A 141 5.76 18.26 7.95
CA ALA A 141 5.91 17.97 6.51
C ALA A 141 6.86 16.78 6.27
N TYR A 142 8.01 16.74 6.96
CA TYR A 142 8.94 15.63 6.90
C TYR A 142 8.29 14.31 7.29
N ARG A 143 7.61 14.24 8.45
CA ARG A 143 6.89 13.02 8.86
C ARG A 143 5.84 12.59 7.86
N LYS A 144 5.10 13.51 7.23
CA LYS A 144 4.14 13.19 6.17
C LYS A 144 4.82 12.57 4.95
N LEU A 145 5.99 13.06 4.55
CA LEU A 145 6.78 12.50 3.45
C LEU A 145 7.27 11.08 3.80
N ARG A 146 7.81 10.88 5.01
CA ARG A 146 8.24 9.56 5.48
C ARG A 146 7.07 8.57 5.53
N TYR A 147 5.91 8.99 6.05
CA TYR A 147 4.70 8.18 6.07
C TYR A 147 4.18 7.88 4.66
N ALA A 148 4.30 8.82 3.72
CA ALA A 148 3.98 8.61 2.32
C ALA A 148 4.97 7.66 1.59
N GLY A 149 6.06 7.27 2.24
CA GLY A 149 7.00 6.26 1.76
C GLY A 149 8.17 6.79 0.95
N PHE A 150 8.49 8.06 1.08
CA PHE A 150 9.69 8.65 0.50
C PHE A 150 10.92 8.43 1.37
N SER A 151 12.10 8.38 0.75
CA SER A 151 13.36 8.27 1.47
C SER A 151 13.65 9.55 2.29
N SER A 152 14.44 9.39 3.35
CA SER A 152 14.92 10.53 4.14
C SER A 152 15.69 11.52 3.27
N GLY A 153 16.64 11.01 2.49
CA GLY A 153 17.50 11.83 1.64
C GLY A 153 16.72 12.67 0.62
N ALA A 154 15.76 12.10 -0.12
CA ALA A 154 14.94 12.84 -1.06
C ALA A 154 14.04 13.86 -0.34
N SER A 155 13.45 13.47 0.79
CA SER A 155 12.60 14.34 1.58
C SER A 155 13.35 15.56 2.11
N ILE A 156 14.53 15.38 2.71
CA ILE A 156 15.38 16.47 3.22
C ILE A 156 15.85 17.35 2.08
N ARG A 157 16.32 16.77 0.97
CA ARG A 157 16.79 17.53 -0.19
C ARG A 157 15.74 18.51 -0.73
N VAL A 158 14.48 18.07 -0.82
CA VAL A 158 13.39 18.93 -1.28
C VAL A 158 13.02 19.98 -0.24
N LEU A 159 12.92 19.58 1.04
CA LEU A 159 12.59 20.52 2.12
C LEU A 159 13.63 21.61 2.33
N LYS A 160 14.93 21.32 2.07
CA LYS A 160 16.01 22.32 2.05
C LYS A 160 15.77 23.46 1.05
N GLY A 161 15.13 23.18 -0.06
CA GLY A 161 14.76 24.24 -1.01
C GLY A 161 13.77 25.27 -0.46
N TYR A 162 13.10 24.95 0.66
CA TYR A 162 12.15 25.84 1.34
C TYR A 162 12.68 26.35 2.69
N ALA A 163 13.44 25.55 3.43
CA ALA A 163 13.94 25.89 4.75
C ALA A 163 15.35 25.32 4.99
N GLU A 164 16.33 26.17 5.25
CA GLU A 164 17.73 25.75 5.50
C GLU A 164 17.85 24.78 6.68
N LYS A 165 17.00 24.94 7.70
CA LYS A 165 16.96 24.07 8.89
C LYS A 165 16.57 22.61 8.60
N ALA A 166 16.13 22.28 7.37
CA ALA A 166 15.80 20.91 6.99
C ALA A 166 16.98 19.94 7.13
N ASP A 167 18.21 20.43 7.17
CA ASP A 167 19.40 19.61 7.46
C ASP A 167 19.40 18.99 8.86
N GLN A 168 18.67 19.59 9.79
CA GLN A 168 18.57 19.14 11.17
C GLN A 168 17.47 18.11 11.38
N LEU A 169 16.74 17.76 10.30
CA LEU A 169 15.74 16.69 10.35
C LEU A 169 16.47 15.34 10.45
N GLU A 170 16.59 14.84 11.66
CA GLU A 170 17.19 13.54 11.92
C GLU A 170 16.38 12.41 11.29
N ASP A 171 17.08 11.32 10.98
CA ASP A 171 16.50 10.06 10.56
C ASP A 171 15.75 9.40 11.73
N GLU A 172 14.66 10.01 12.19
CA GLU A 172 13.75 9.27 13.06
C GLU A 172 13.22 8.07 12.27
N PRO A 173 13.45 6.83 12.76
CA PRO A 173 12.83 5.68 12.15
C PRO A 173 11.32 5.92 12.10
N ALA A 174 10.71 5.67 10.93
CA ALA A 174 9.26 5.71 10.82
C ALA A 174 8.69 4.84 11.93
N ALA A 175 7.99 5.45 12.89
CA ALA A 175 7.34 4.72 13.98
C ALA A 175 6.39 3.70 13.32
N ASP A 176 6.72 2.42 13.50
CA ASP A 176 5.82 1.32 13.20
C ASP A 176 4.71 1.35 14.25
N GLU A 177 3.54 1.89 13.91
CA GLU A 177 2.28 1.65 14.59
C GLU A 177 1.31 0.88 13.70
#